data_7dced7f3934337d63473275727d56e1e
#
_entry.id   7dced7f3934337d63473275727d56e1e
#
_cell.length_a   1.000
_cell.length_b   1.000
_cell.length_c   1.000
_cell.angle_alpha   90.00
_cell.angle_beta   90.00
_cell.angle_gamma   90.00
#
_symmetry.space_group_name_H-M   'P 1'
#
loop_
_entity.id
_entity.type
_entity.pdbx_description
1 polymer ?
#
loop_
_entity_poly.entity_id
_entity_poly.type
_entity_poly.pdbx_seq_one_letter_code
_entity_poly.pdbx_strand_id
1 'polypeptide(L)'
;IEKADTLRYGGYDDLMINKIDALGHGDDWSGNLKICIAYEDQNGKRLYRVPRNDALRVTLKPVYQEYAGWNQDISTARTFAELPAEAQAYVAGMVRSILDSAYHGEEWPETLPNLRYLGVGPMPSQIIKDLPQTRELLAFDRPL
;
A
#
# COMPACT_ATOMS: atom_id res chain seq x y z
N ILE A 1 -1.93 -4.06 6.23
CA ILE A 1 -1.75 -5.03 7.33
C ILE A 1 -1.99 -6.47 6.88
N GLU A 2 -2.99 -6.80 6.07
CA GLU A 2 -3.33 -8.19 5.69
C GLU A 2 -2.25 -8.90 4.87
N LYS A 3 -1.39 -8.18 4.21
CA LYS A 3 -0.27 -8.74 3.42
C LYS A 3 1.03 -8.92 4.22
N ALA A 4 1.06 -8.45 5.47
CA ALA A 4 2.26 -8.49 6.30
C ALA A 4 2.78 -9.90 6.55
N ASP A 5 1.91 -10.84 6.94
CA ASP A 5 2.31 -12.22 7.19
C ASP A 5 2.75 -12.94 5.90
N THR A 6 2.10 -12.64 4.78
CA THR A 6 2.50 -13.17 3.47
C THR A 6 3.93 -12.75 3.13
N LEU A 7 4.26 -11.47 3.32
CA LEU A 7 5.60 -10.97 3.09
C LEU A 7 6.61 -11.58 4.07
N ARG A 8 6.28 -11.55 5.38
CA ARG A 8 7.22 -11.96 6.46
C ARG A 8 7.63 -13.43 6.37
N TYR A 9 6.72 -14.30 5.98
CA TYR A 9 6.92 -15.76 6.02
C TYR A 9 6.95 -16.41 4.64
N GLY A 10 6.59 -15.69 3.57
CA GLY A 10 6.50 -16.25 2.22
C GLY A 10 7.82 -16.28 1.45
N GLY A 11 8.85 -15.55 1.90
CA GLY A 11 10.15 -15.48 1.22
C GLY A 11 10.10 -14.78 -0.15
N TYR A 12 9.20 -13.81 -0.31
CA TYR A 12 9.06 -13.07 -1.56
C TYR A 12 10.05 -11.91 -1.66
N ASP A 13 10.71 -11.80 -2.81
CA ASP A 13 11.66 -10.73 -3.12
C ASP A 13 11.00 -9.57 -3.87
N ASP A 14 9.84 -9.81 -4.48
CA ASP A 14 9.12 -8.84 -5.31
C ASP A 14 7.68 -8.65 -4.83
N LEU A 15 7.21 -7.42 -4.93
CA LEU A 15 5.82 -7.03 -4.73
C LEU A 15 5.17 -6.63 -6.05
N MET A 16 3.88 -6.88 -6.17
CA MET A 16 3.05 -6.40 -7.25
C MET A 16 1.81 -5.71 -6.69
N ILE A 17 1.54 -4.50 -7.15
CA ILE A 17 0.32 -3.76 -6.83
C ILE A 17 -0.47 -3.58 -8.11
N ASN A 18 -1.73 -3.97 -8.09
CA ASN A 18 -2.63 -3.88 -9.24
C ASN A 18 -3.78 -2.91 -8.98
N LYS A 19 -4.37 -2.42 -10.06
CA LYS A 19 -5.64 -1.70 -10.07
C LYS A 19 -5.64 -0.40 -9.27
N ILE A 20 -4.53 0.32 -9.24
CA ILE A 20 -4.54 1.64 -8.60
C ILE A 20 -5.36 2.66 -9.41
N ASP A 21 -5.59 2.42 -10.71
CA ASP A 21 -6.52 3.17 -11.55
C ASP A 21 -7.95 3.18 -11.01
N ALA A 22 -8.39 2.09 -10.38
CA ALA A 22 -9.71 1.99 -9.77
C ALA A 22 -9.92 2.92 -8.55
N LEU A 23 -8.86 3.51 -8.03
CA LEU A 23 -8.88 4.44 -6.91
C LEU A 23 -9.05 5.90 -7.35
N GLY A 24 -8.85 6.20 -8.62
CA GLY A 24 -9.14 7.51 -9.23
C GLY A 24 -10.48 7.47 -9.93
N HIS A 25 -11.39 8.38 -9.62
CA HIS A 25 -12.77 8.37 -10.09
C HIS A 25 -13.15 9.56 -11.00
N GLY A 26 -12.19 10.13 -11.70
CA GLY A 26 -12.44 11.25 -12.60
C GLY A 26 -12.76 12.55 -11.86
N ASP A 27 -13.42 13.46 -12.56
CA ASP A 27 -13.56 14.86 -12.12
C ASP A 27 -14.37 15.05 -10.82
N ASP A 28 -15.26 14.12 -10.49
CA ASP A 28 -16.12 14.18 -9.30
C ASP A 28 -15.46 13.59 -8.03
N TRP A 29 -14.28 13.02 -8.15
CA TRP A 29 -13.59 12.40 -7.03
C TRP A 29 -12.78 13.42 -6.23
N SER A 30 -13.14 13.61 -4.99
CA SER A 30 -12.45 14.49 -4.05
C SER A 30 -12.10 13.82 -2.71
N GLY A 31 -12.28 12.51 -2.63
CA GLY A 31 -12.10 11.77 -1.38
C GLY A 31 -10.65 11.42 -1.09
N ASN A 32 -10.33 11.31 0.21
CA ASN A 32 -9.07 10.76 0.66
C ASN A 32 -9.06 9.23 0.55
N LEU A 33 -7.91 8.68 0.25
CA LEU A 33 -7.66 7.24 0.26
C LEU A 33 -7.19 6.80 1.64
N LYS A 34 -7.53 5.57 2.03
CA LYS A 34 -7.22 5.02 3.35
C LYS A 34 -6.46 3.72 3.24
N ILE A 35 -5.37 3.62 3.98
CA ILE A 35 -4.62 2.38 4.16
C ILE A 35 -4.84 1.90 5.58
N CYS A 36 -5.35 0.66 5.75
CA CYS A 36 -5.46 0.05 7.07
C CYS A 36 -4.07 -0.37 7.56
N ILE A 37 -3.57 0.32 8.57
CA ILE A 37 -2.22 0.10 9.13
C ILE A 37 -2.21 -0.75 10.39
N ALA A 38 -3.33 -0.87 11.07
CA ALA A 38 -3.50 -1.67 12.28
C ALA A 38 -4.98 -1.98 12.51
N TYR A 39 -5.25 -2.88 13.43
CA TYR A 39 -6.57 -3.03 14.06
C TYR A 39 -6.49 -2.65 15.53
N GLU A 40 -7.59 -2.23 16.09
CA GLU A 40 -7.74 -1.93 17.51
C GLU A 40 -8.80 -2.82 18.12
N ASP A 41 -8.49 -3.44 19.27
CA ASP A 41 -9.44 -4.26 20.02
C ASP A 41 -10.35 -3.39 20.92
N GLN A 42 -11.27 -4.05 21.63
CA GLN A 42 -12.23 -3.38 22.54
C GLN A 42 -11.56 -2.64 23.70
N ASN A 43 -10.31 -2.97 24.01
CA ASN A 43 -9.52 -2.36 25.09
C ASN A 43 -8.58 -1.24 24.58
N GLY A 44 -8.65 -0.91 23.27
CA GLY A 44 -7.78 0.09 22.66
C GLY A 44 -6.37 -0.43 22.33
N LYS A 45 -6.15 -1.74 22.41
CA LYS A 45 -4.86 -2.35 22.06
C LYS A 45 -4.75 -2.49 20.54
N ARG A 46 -3.65 -1.99 19.97
CA ARG A 46 -3.35 -2.13 18.54
C ARG A 46 -2.78 -3.50 18.21
N LEU A 47 -3.28 -4.08 17.13
CA LEU A 47 -2.86 -5.34 16.54
C LEU A 47 -2.33 -5.06 15.13
N TYR A 48 -1.11 -5.51 14.86
CA TYR A 48 -0.44 -5.33 13.57
C TYR A 48 -0.47 -6.60 12.69
N ARG A 49 -1.24 -7.58 13.13
CA ARG A 49 -1.53 -8.81 12.41
C ARG A 49 -3.02 -9.09 12.46
N VAL A 50 -3.53 -9.73 11.41
CA VAL A 50 -4.93 -10.16 11.36
C VAL A 50 -5.08 -11.43 12.20
N PRO A 51 -5.92 -11.43 13.25
CA PRO A 51 -6.15 -12.64 14.02
C PRO A 51 -6.78 -13.74 13.17
N ARG A 52 -6.41 -14.98 13.44
CA ARG A 52 -7.01 -16.16 12.79
C ARG A 52 -8.41 -16.50 13.34
N ASN A 53 -8.74 -15.98 14.51
CA ASN A 53 -10.03 -16.21 15.14
C ASN A 53 -11.08 -15.23 14.58
N ASP A 54 -12.05 -15.76 13.86
CA ASP A 54 -13.10 -14.96 13.21
C ASP A 54 -13.98 -14.23 14.23
N ALA A 55 -14.28 -14.82 15.37
CA ALA A 55 -15.05 -14.18 16.44
C ALA A 55 -14.33 -12.94 17.00
N LEU A 56 -13.01 -12.97 17.07
CA LEU A 56 -12.22 -11.80 17.43
C LEU A 56 -12.19 -10.76 16.29
N ARG A 57 -12.02 -11.19 15.05
CA ARG A 57 -11.93 -10.30 13.88
C ARG A 57 -13.13 -9.36 13.74
N VAL A 58 -14.34 -9.84 13.98
CA VAL A 58 -15.57 -9.04 13.87
C VAL A 58 -15.70 -7.96 14.94
N THR A 59 -14.90 -8.04 16.01
CA THR A 59 -14.89 -7.04 17.09
C THR A 59 -13.84 -5.94 16.90
N LEU A 60 -12.93 -6.12 15.94
CA LEU A 60 -11.82 -5.20 15.71
C LEU A 60 -12.25 -3.96 14.93
N LYS A 61 -11.65 -2.83 15.26
CA LYS A 61 -11.81 -1.59 14.52
C LYS A 61 -10.55 -1.33 13.69
N PRO A 62 -10.68 -1.05 12.38
CA PRO A 62 -9.52 -0.70 11.56
C PRO A 62 -8.98 0.68 11.94
N VAL A 63 -7.66 0.79 11.98
CA VAL A 63 -6.93 2.05 12.13
C VAL A 63 -6.39 2.42 10.75
N TYR A 64 -6.75 3.59 10.26
CA TYR A 64 -6.38 4.06 8.93
C TYR A 64 -5.32 5.15 8.98
N GLN A 65 -4.41 5.10 8.00
CA GLN A 65 -3.62 6.23 7.55
C GLN A 65 -4.28 6.79 6.30
N GLU A 66 -4.48 8.10 6.24
CA GLU A 66 -5.11 8.77 5.11
C GLU A 66 -4.07 9.37 4.15
N TYR A 67 -4.41 9.36 2.87
CA TYR A 67 -3.65 9.93 1.76
C TYR A 67 -4.56 10.75 0.87
N ALA A 68 -4.03 11.79 0.25
CA ALA A 68 -4.76 12.52 -0.76
C ALA A 68 -5.11 11.61 -1.95
N GLY A 69 -6.33 11.70 -2.43
CA GLY A 69 -6.76 11.05 -3.66
C GLY A 69 -6.33 11.83 -4.90
N TRP A 70 -6.44 11.21 -6.06
CA TRP A 70 -6.23 11.85 -7.37
C TRP A 70 -7.42 11.62 -8.28
N ASN A 71 -7.65 12.52 -9.23
CA ASN A 71 -8.73 12.43 -10.21
C ASN A 71 -8.24 12.29 -11.65
N GLN A 72 -6.93 12.25 -11.86
CA GLN A 72 -6.33 12.13 -13.18
C GLN A 72 -6.39 10.69 -13.66
N ASP A 73 -6.59 10.49 -14.97
CA ASP A 73 -6.42 9.18 -15.61
C ASP A 73 -4.94 8.81 -15.64
N ILE A 74 -4.59 7.75 -14.93
CA ILE A 74 -3.22 7.23 -14.84
C ILE A 74 -2.96 6.04 -15.76
N SER A 75 -3.94 5.61 -16.55
CA SER A 75 -3.85 4.40 -17.39
C SER A 75 -2.79 4.47 -18.50
N THR A 76 -2.38 5.68 -18.85
CA THR A 76 -1.33 5.94 -19.84
C THR A 76 0.08 6.03 -19.27
N ALA A 77 0.23 6.15 -17.93
CA ALA A 77 1.53 6.19 -17.27
C ALA A 77 2.32 4.88 -17.50
N ARG A 78 3.59 5.01 -17.82
CA ARG A 78 4.53 3.88 -18.04
C ARG A 78 5.76 3.96 -17.14
N THR A 79 5.95 5.09 -16.48
CA THR A 79 6.99 5.28 -15.47
C THR A 79 6.37 5.79 -14.16
N PHE A 80 7.05 5.57 -13.06
CA PHE A 80 6.59 6.05 -11.75
C PHE A 80 6.51 7.58 -11.70
N ALA A 81 7.42 8.26 -12.39
CA ALA A 81 7.47 9.74 -12.45
C ALA A 81 6.27 10.37 -13.19
N GLU A 82 5.59 9.62 -14.07
CA GLU A 82 4.39 10.08 -14.77
C GLU A 82 3.12 10.01 -13.91
N LEU A 83 3.18 9.37 -12.75
CA LEU A 83 2.07 9.35 -11.81
C LEU A 83 1.90 10.70 -11.11
N PRO A 84 0.65 11.12 -10.79
CA PRO A 84 0.43 12.25 -9.89
C PRO A 84 1.13 12.04 -8.55
N ALA A 85 1.53 13.14 -7.91
CA ALA A 85 2.24 13.08 -6.63
C ALA A 85 1.44 12.34 -5.53
N GLU A 86 0.12 12.47 -5.56
CA GLU A 86 -0.82 11.78 -4.66
C GLU A 86 -0.79 10.26 -4.86
N ALA A 87 -0.76 9.82 -6.13
CA ALA A 87 -0.66 8.39 -6.46
C ALA A 87 0.71 7.82 -6.06
N GLN A 88 1.80 8.58 -6.29
CA GLN A 88 3.14 8.21 -5.84
C GLN A 88 3.19 8.05 -4.32
N ALA A 89 2.63 9.00 -3.58
CA ALA A 89 2.56 8.97 -2.12
C ALA A 89 1.76 7.78 -1.60
N TYR A 90 0.60 7.51 -2.22
CA TYR A 90 -0.25 6.37 -1.84
C TYR A 90 0.45 5.03 -2.06
N VAL A 91 1.10 4.83 -3.21
CA VAL A 91 1.87 3.61 -3.52
C VAL A 91 3.01 3.41 -2.53
N ALA A 92 3.75 4.47 -2.23
CA ALA A 92 4.82 4.45 -1.22
C ALA A 92 4.28 4.09 0.17
N GLY A 93 3.15 4.68 0.56
CA GLY A 93 2.47 4.38 1.82
C GLY A 93 1.98 2.94 1.91
N MET A 94 1.48 2.35 0.82
CA MET A 94 1.11 0.94 0.78
C MET A 94 2.32 0.04 1.07
N VAL A 95 3.45 0.29 0.40
CA VAL A 95 4.68 -0.50 0.61
C VAL A 95 5.19 -0.32 2.04
N ARG A 96 5.23 0.92 2.55
CA ARG A 96 5.62 1.20 3.94
C ARG A 96 4.74 0.45 4.93
N SER A 97 3.44 0.52 4.78
CA SER A 97 2.50 -0.13 5.71
C SER A 97 2.65 -1.65 5.75
N ILE A 98 2.98 -2.28 4.62
CA ILE A 98 3.26 -3.72 4.55
C ILE A 98 4.54 -4.04 5.32
N LEU A 99 5.60 -3.26 5.12
CA LEU A 99 6.89 -3.47 5.79
C LEU A 99 6.80 -3.22 7.30
N ASP A 100 6.16 -2.12 7.72
CA ASP A 100 5.98 -1.77 9.13
C ASP A 100 5.17 -2.84 9.88
N SER A 101 4.16 -3.41 9.22
CA SER A 101 3.36 -4.49 9.82
C SER A 101 4.11 -5.83 9.83
N ALA A 102 4.81 -6.16 8.73
CA ALA A 102 5.57 -7.41 8.60
C ALA A 102 6.71 -7.52 9.61
N TYR A 103 7.37 -6.41 9.88
CA TYR A 103 8.54 -6.32 10.79
C TYR A 103 8.24 -5.50 12.05
N HIS A 104 6.98 -5.46 12.47
CA HIS A 104 6.57 -4.67 13.63
C HIS A 104 7.36 -5.07 14.88
N GLY A 105 8.00 -4.08 15.52
CA GLY A 105 8.84 -4.29 16.70
C GLY A 105 10.24 -4.85 16.41
N GLU A 106 10.61 -5.00 15.15
CA GLU A 106 11.91 -5.46 14.69
C GLU A 106 12.54 -4.43 13.74
N GLU A 107 13.85 -4.50 13.53
CA GLU A 107 14.50 -3.76 12.45
C GLU A 107 14.15 -4.38 11.10
N TRP A 108 13.99 -3.54 10.08
CA TRP A 108 13.81 -4.03 8.73
C TRP A 108 15.06 -4.76 8.23
N PRO A 109 14.91 -5.82 7.43
CA PRO A 109 16.04 -6.51 6.86
C PRO A 109 16.85 -5.57 5.96
N GLU A 110 18.14 -5.86 5.81
CA GLU A 110 19.03 -5.08 4.94
C GLU A 110 18.52 -5.07 3.49
N THR A 111 18.11 -6.23 2.99
CA THR A 111 17.49 -6.39 1.67
C THR A 111 15.98 -6.38 1.81
N LEU A 112 15.33 -5.39 1.18
CA LEU A 112 13.88 -5.25 1.14
C LEU A 112 13.30 -5.79 -0.17
N PRO A 113 12.09 -6.34 -0.17
CA PRO A 113 11.39 -6.67 -1.41
C PRO A 113 11.13 -5.41 -2.22
N ASN A 114 11.25 -5.50 -3.55
CA ASN A 114 11.00 -4.38 -4.45
C ASN A 114 9.58 -4.43 -5.02
N LEU A 115 8.98 -3.27 -5.22
CA LEU A 115 7.80 -3.16 -6.06
C LEU A 115 8.23 -3.37 -7.52
N ARG A 116 7.92 -4.54 -8.08
CA ARG A 116 8.33 -4.94 -9.43
C ARG A 116 7.36 -4.48 -10.50
N TYR A 117 6.07 -4.53 -10.20
CA TYR A 117 5.00 -4.19 -11.13
C TYR A 117 3.92 -3.36 -10.45
N LEU A 118 3.46 -2.33 -11.15
CA LEU A 118 2.36 -1.48 -10.73
C LEU A 118 1.32 -1.40 -11.85
N GLY A 119 0.16 -2.03 -11.65
CA GLY A 119 -0.94 -2.03 -12.61
C GLY A 119 -1.75 -0.73 -12.53
N VAL A 120 -1.85 -0.04 -13.66
CA VAL A 120 -2.52 1.26 -13.80
C VAL A 120 -3.73 1.21 -14.73
N GLY A 121 -4.20 0.03 -15.09
CA GLY A 121 -5.37 -0.17 -15.92
C GLY A 121 -5.66 -1.65 -16.18
N PRO A 122 -6.78 -1.97 -16.87
CA PRO A 122 -7.23 -3.35 -17.07
C PRO A 122 -6.44 -4.12 -18.14
N MET A 123 -5.72 -3.42 -19.02
CA MET A 123 -5.04 -4.07 -20.14
C MET A 123 -3.64 -4.55 -19.72
N PRO A 124 -3.14 -5.67 -20.30
CA PRO A 124 -1.80 -6.19 -19.99
C PRO A 124 -0.66 -5.19 -20.23
N SER A 125 -0.84 -4.24 -21.14
CA SER A 125 0.14 -3.18 -21.42
C SER A 125 0.12 -2.02 -20.42
N GLN A 126 -0.88 -1.94 -19.54
CA GLN A 126 -1.06 -0.87 -18.56
C GLN A 126 -0.38 -1.23 -17.23
N ILE A 127 0.91 -1.52 -17.32
CA ILE A 127 1.77 -1.89 -16.20
C ILE A 127 3.02 -1.01 -16.23
N ILE A 128 3.32 -0.36 -15.11
CA ILE A 128 4.58 0.34 -14.88
C ILE A 128 5.60 -0.67 -14.35
N LYS A 129 6.74 -0.75 -15.03
CA LYS A 129 7.91 -1.56 -14.64
C LYS A 129 9.11 -0.69 -14.24
N ASP A 130 9.13 0.55 -14.69
CA ASP A 130 10.14 1.55 -14.32
C ASP A 130 9.74 2.17 -12.98
N LEU A 131 10.17 1.50 -11.90
CA LEU A 131 9.83 1.80 -10.52
C LEU A 131 11.10 2.01 -9.71
N PRO A 132 11.11 2.95 -8.75
CA PRO A 132 12.25 3.15 -7.85
C PRO A 132 12.45 1.93 -6.95
N GLN A 133 13.69 1.74 -6.50
CA GLN A 133 14.00 0.77 -5.45
C GLN A 133 13.21 1.11 -4.17
N THR A 134 12.91 0.10 -3.35
CA THR A 134 12.04 0.29 -2.19
C THR A 134 12.47 1.42 -1.28
N ARG A 135 13.76 1.56 -0.95
CA ARG A 135 14.23 2.65 -0.09
C ARG A 135 14.02 4.04 -0.70
N GLU A 136 14.16 4.15 -2.01
CA GLU A 136 13.88 5.39 -2.75
C GLU A 136 12.37 5.64 -2.84
N LEU A 137 11.58 4.59 -3.10
CA LEU A 137 10.12 4.66 -3.14
C LEU A 137 9.54 5.22 -1.83
N LEU A 138 10.05 4.78 -0.69
CA LEU A 138 9.58 5.22 0.63
C LEU A 138 9.78 6.72 0.89
N ALA A 139 10.66 7.40 0.15
CA ALA A 139 10.80 8.86 0.23
C ALA A 139 9.60 9.63 -0.32
N PHE A 140 8.75 8.98 -1.11
CA PHE A 140 7.50 9.57 -1.64
C PHE A 140 6.32 9.43 -0.66
N ASP A 141 6.45 8.69 0.43
CA ASP A 141 5.40 8.50 1.42
C ASP A 141 5.06 9.83 2.11
N ARG A 142 3.84 10.32 1.87
CA ARG A 142 3.33 11.59 2.39
C ARG A 142 1.88 11.44 2.82
N PRO A 143 1.64 10.84 3.98
CA PRO A 143 0.30 10.77 4.56
C PRO A 143 -0.22 12.18 4.90
N LEU A 144 -1.53 12.32 4.94
CA LEU A 144 -2.22 13.53 5.38
C LEU A 144 -2.10 13.76 6.90
#